data_375afd9c34041e4271fba3c728fe4e1b
#
_entry.id   375afd9c34041e4271fba3c728fe4e1b
#
_cell.length_a   1.000
_cell.length_b   1.000
_cell.length_c   1.000
_cell.angle_alpha   90.00
_cell.angle_beta   90.00
_cell.angle_gamma   90.00
#
_symmetry.space_group_name_H-M   'P 1'
#
loop_
_entity.id
_entity.type
_entity.pdbx_description
1 polymer ?
#
loop_
_entity_poly.entity_id
_entity_poly.type
_entity_poly.pdbx_seq_one_letter_code
_entity_poly.pdbx_strand_id
1 'polypeptide(L)'
;MTNWFKANRSQLGLAGLVLGVFLLLAIVTWSATPAAAAPQLQGEKPSDDTCLACHQQAGMTTQIGGQTVPLTIDAEHFSGSVHGTEKIACADCHTNITGFPHPEVTASSPRDFSLEMYLTCQKCHADQYQKTLDSVHQRPLAAGNTNAAVCTDCHNPHTQPRLTDKSTGKLLLGARLVIPQTCAKCHSTIYDTYKQSVHGAALTQEGNQFVPTCTDCHGVHNIQSPTSNTFRNSIPFLCAKCHTNETLMKQFGISTNVLNTYVADFHGTTVKMFQEDYPDQPTNKPVCTDCHGTHDILKVDDANAGIAFKKNLLVKCQQCHPNATTKTFTDAWLSHYEPSPKVFPLVYFVNLFYKIFIPAVLGGMLIFVLSDVYRRFTRRGTPGKGAAQE
;
A
#
# COMPACT_ATOMS: atom_id res chain seq x y z
N MET A 1 -76.98 -9.42 26.83
CA MET A 1 -75.77 -9.82 27.58
C MET A 1 -75.16 -11.19 27.16
N THR A 2 -75.66 -11.83 26.12
CA THR A 2 -75.28 -13.23 25.79
C THR A 2 -74.22 -13.36 24.68
N ASN A 3 -73.90 -12.28 23.93
CA ASN A 3 -72.95 -12.36 22.83
C ASN A 3 -71.51 -11.98 23.21
N TRP A 4 -71.25 -11.36 24.32
CA TRP A 4 -69.92 -10.99 24.80
C TRP A 4 -69.12 -12.20 25.32
N PHE A 5 -69.78 -13.19 25.90
CA PHE A 5 -69.14 -14.39 26.45
C PHE A 5 -68.68 -15.41 25.37
N LYS A 6 -69.25 -15.41 24.17
CA LYS A 6 -68.84 -16.33 23.08
C LYS A 6 -67.57 -15.86 22.36
N ALA A 7 -67.36 -14.54 22.23
CA ALA A 7 -66.18 -14.00 21.59
C ALA A 7 -64.90 -14.16 22.45
N ASN A 8 -65.05 -14.16 23.79
CA ASN A 8 -63.90 -14.27 24.68
C ASN A 8 -63.39 -15.71 24.90
N ARG A 9 -64.22 -16.74 24.62
CA ARG A 9 -63.78 -18.14 24.75
C ARG A 9 -62.77 -18.58 23.71
N SER A 10 -62.82 -18.04 22.49
CA SER A 10 -61.85 -18.35 21.42
C SER A 10 -60.49 -17.64 21.68
N GLN A 11 -60.54 -16.43 22.22
CA GLN A 11 -59.31 -15.68 22.58
C GLN A 11 -58.59 -16.28 23.81
N LEU A 12 -59.33 -16.75 24.80
CA LEU A 12 -58.78 -17.42 25.98
C LEU A 12 -58.19 -18.82 25.62
N GLY A 13 -58.79 -19.52 24.66
CA GLY A 13 -58.24 -20.78 24.11
C GLY A 13 -56.94 -20.59 23.35
N LEU A 14 -56.85 -19.54 22.51
CA LEU A 14 -55.64 -19.25 21.78
C LEU A 14 -54.51 -18.77 22.67
N ALA A 15 -54.78 -17.92 23.66
CA ALA A 15 -53.81 -17.45 24.63
C ALA A 15 -53.26 -18.61 25.52
N GLY A 16 -54.11 -19.54 25.91
CA GLY A 16 -53.72 -20.74 26.67
C GLY A 16 -52.83 -21.68 25.83
N LEU A 17 -53.13 -21.81 24.54
CA LEU A 17 -52.36 -22.66 23.64
C LEU A 17 -50.95 -22.08 23.33
N VAL A 18 -50.89 -20.74 23.14
CA VAL A 18 -49.61 -20.03 22.97
C VAL A 18 -48.77 -20.10 24.24
N LEU A 19 -49.36 -19.89 25.41
CA LEU A 19 -48.66 -19.99 26.67
C LEU A 19 -48.15 -21.41 26.93
N GLY A 20 -48.92 -22.43 26.59
CA GLY A 20 -48.57 -23.83 26.69
C GLY A 20 -47.39 -24.21 25.76
N VAL A 21 -47.38 -23.70 24.52
CA VAL A 21 -46.23 -23.91 23.61
C VAL A 21 -44.96 -23.21 24.08
N PHE A 22 -45.07 -21.98 24.62
CA PHE A 22 -43.92 -21.30 25.21
C PHE A 22 -43.36 -22.00 26.47
N LEU A 23 -44.24 -22.53 27.32
CA LEU A 23 -43.82 -23.31 28.46
C LEU A 23 -43.17 -24.64 28.08
N LEU A 24 -43.69 -25.34 27.08
CA LEU A 24 -43.09 -26.56 26.53
C LEU A 24 -41.73 -26.28 25.88
N LEU A 25 -41.60 -25.19 25.10
CA LEU A 25 -40.33 -24.75 24.54
C LEU A 25 -39.33 -24.35 25.64
N ALA A 26 -39.75 -23.67 26.68
CA ALA A 26 -38.90 -23.29 27.82
C ALA A 26 -38.42 -24.54 28.60
N ILE A 27 -39.25 -25.55 28.75
CA ILE A 27 -38.88 -26.82 29.42
C ILE A 27 -37.92 -27.61 28.57
N VAL A 28 -38.10 -27.65 27.23
CA VAL A 28 -37.17 -28.32 26.33
C VAL A 28 -35.80 -27.64 26.27
N THR A 29 -35.77 -26.30 26.33
CA THR A 29 -34.51 -25.54 26.40
C THR A 29 -33.80 -25.65 27.74
N TRP A 30 -34.52 -25.82 28.83
CA TRP A 30 -33.90 -25.99 30.15
C TRP A 30 -33.42 -27.40 30.44
N SER A 31 -33.96 -28.42 29.74
CA SER A 31 -33.51 -29.81 29.88
C SER A 31 -32.30 -30.14 28.97
N ALA A 32 -31.90 -29.23 28.10
CA ALA A 32 -30.62 -29.32 27.42
C ALA A 32 -29.52 -28.95 28.42
N THR A 33 -29.14 -29.86 29.29
CA THR A 33 -27.83 -29.81 29.93
C THR A 33 -26.81 -29.64 28.80
N PRO A 34 -25.97 -28.59 28.82
CA PRO A 34 -24.85 -28.59 27.90
C PRO A 34 -24.12 -29.91 28.11
N ALA A 35 -24.05 -30.75 27.08
CA ALA A 35 -23.16 -31.88 27.13
C ALA A 35 -21.82 -31.30 27.54
N ALA A 36 -21.36 -31.61 28.75
CA ALA A 36 -20.04 -31.28 29.20
C ALA A 36 -19.14 -31.83 28.11
N ALA A 37 -18.52 -30.92 27.31
CA ALA A 37 -17.50 -31.33 26.41
C ALA A 37 -16.56 -32.18 27.24
N ALA A 38 -16.42 -33.45 26.87
CA ALA A 38 -15.45 -34.31 27.50
C ALA A 38 -14.16 -33.51 27.56
N PRO A 39 -13.45 -33.44 28.69
CA PRO A 39 -12.17 -32.76 28.72
C PRO A 39 -11.36 -33.39 27.61
N GLN A 40 -11.14 -32.64 26.53
CA GLN A 40 -10.10 -32.97 25.61
C GLN A 40 -8.87 -32.94 26.50
N LEU A 41 -8.31 -34.11 26.76
CA LEU A 41 -6.94 -34.24 27.22
C LEU A 41 -6.14 -33.51 26.13
N GLN A 42 -5.96 -32.20 26.31
CA GLN A 42 -4.96 -31.44 25.61
C GLN A 42 -3.66 -32.08 26.07
N GLY A 43 -3.15 -33.00 25.25
CA GLY A 43 -1.82 -33.52 25.43
C GLY A 43 -0.90 -32.31 25.60
N GLU A 44 -0.13 -32.30 26.66
CA GLU A 44 0.80 -31.22 26.96
C GLU A 44 1.61 -30.95 25.69
N LYS A 45 1.59 -29.69 25.24
CA LYS A 45 2.26 -29.28 24.00
C LYS A 45 3.72 -29.72 24.09
N PRO A 46 4.28 -30.42 23.07
CA PRO A 46 5.66 -30.85 23.15
C PRO A 46 6.58 -29.64 23.27
N SER A 47 7.58 -29.73 24.13
CA SER A 47 8.57 -28.67 24.29
C SER A 47 9.47 -28.58 23.05
N ASP A 48 10.01 -27.40 22.78
CA ASP A 48 10.97 -27.19 21.68
C ASP A 48 12.21 -28.08 21.83
N ASP A 49 12.64 -28.37 23.07
CA ASP A 49 13.76 -29.28 23.35
C ASP A 49 13.50 -30.69 22.83
N THR A 50 12.24 -31.16 22.89
CA THR A 50 11.86 -32.46 22.34
C THR A 50 12.06 -32.48 20.82
N CYS A 51 11.71 -31.40 20.12
CA CYS A 51 11.89 -31.29 18.68
C CYS A 51 13.37 -31.15 18.33
N LEU A 52 14.09 -30.30 19.04
CA LEU A 52 15.52 -29.99 18.79
C LEU A 52 16.42 -31.20 19.12
N ALA A 53 16.02 -32.14 19.99
CA ALA A 53 16.79 -33.36 20.24
C ALA A 53 17.14 -34.12 18.94
N CYS A 54 16.27 -34.04 17.93
CA CYS A 54 16.53 -34.59 16.59
C CYS A 54 16.88 -33.48 15.58
N HIS A 55 16.05 -32.43 15.51
CA HIS A 55 16.15 -31.42 14.44
C HIS A 55 17.34 -30.46 14.52
N GLN A 56 18.14 -30.46 15.59
CA GLN A 56 19.42 -29.76 15.63
C GLN A 56 20.62 -30.61 15.13
N GLN A 57 20.40 -31.89 14.79
CA GLN A 57 21.49 -32.77 14.33
C GLN A 57 21.92 -32.35 12.91
N ALA A 58 23.23 -32.13 12.74
CA ALA A 58 23.78 -31.72 11.45
C ALA A 58 23.56 -32.80 10.38
N GLY A 59 23.14 -32.37 9.18
CA GLY A 59 22.95 -33.26 8.04
C GLY A 59 21.65 -34.05 8.05
N MET A 60 20.73 -33.79 8.99
CA MET A 60 19.41 -34.43 8.98
C MET A 60 18.63 -33.99 7.76
N THR A 61 18.12 -34.95 6.99
CA THR A 61 17.36 -34.71 5.76
C THR A 61 16.16 -35.65 5.65
N THR A 62 15.20 -35.29 4.81
CA THR A 62 14.09 -36.17 4.38
C THR A 62 13.89 -36.07 2.87
N GLN A 63 13.04 -36.92 2.31
CA GLN A 63 12.63 -36.86 0.92
C GLN A 63 11.19 -36.37 0.83
N ILE A 64 10.96 -35.31 0.09
CA ILE A 64 9.62 -34.78 -0.23
C ILE A 64 9.49 -34.73 -1.74
N GLY A 65 8.61 -35.53 -2.32
CA GLY A 65 8.43 -35.61 -3.77
C GLY A 65 9.73 -35.93 -4.55
N GLY A 66 10.59 -36.79 -3.97
CA GLY A 66 11.88 -37.15 -4.56
C GLY A 66 12.99 -36.06 -4.43
N GLN A 67 12.72 -34.99 -3.75
CA GLN A 67 13.73 -33.94 -3.46
C GLN A 67 14.24 -34.06 -2.03
N THR A 68 15.57 -34.00 -1.86
CA THR A 68 16.18 -34.00 -0.54
C THR A 68 15.99 -32.63 0.14
N VAL A 69 15.34 -32.62 1.29
CA VAL A 69 15.06 -31.41 2.07
C VAL A 69 15.81 -31.48 3.39
N PRO A 70 16.57 -30.43 3.75
CA PRO A 70 17.25 -30.38 5.05
C PRO A 70 16.20 -30.17 6.16
N LEU A 71 16.36 -30.91 7.25
CA LEU A 71 15.54 -30.83 8.45
C LEU A 71 16.28 -30.22 9.64
N THR A 72 17.55 -29.94 9.48
CA THR A 72 18.36 -29.36 10.55
C THR A 72 17.93 -27.92 10.84
N ILE A 73 17.57 -27.66 12.07
CA ILE A 73 17.25 -26.34 12.60
C ILE A 73 18.44 -25.83 13.42
N ASP A 74 18.91 -24.63 13.08
CA ASP A 74 19.88 -23.93 13.90
C ASP A 74 19.17 -23.32 15.10
N ALA A 75 19.39 -23.93 16.28
CA ALA A 75 18.71 -23.53 17.52
C ALA A 75 19.10 -22.11 17.97
N GLU A 76 20.33 -21.67 17.71
CA GLU A 76 20.79 -20.32 18.04
C GLU A 76 20.09 -19.28 17.14
N HIS A 77 20.09 -19.49 15.84
CA HIS A 77 19.38 -18.62 14.90
C HIS A 77 17.87 -18.60 15.14
N PHE A 78 17.26 -19.75 15.49
CA PHE A 78 15.83 -19.80 15.83
C PHE A 78 15.56 -18.98 17.10
N SER A 79 16.33 -19.19 18.18
CA SER A 79 16.14 -18.46 19.43
C SER A 79 16.33 -16.93 19.28
N GLY A 80 17.22 -16.51 18.37
CA GLY A 80 17.45 -15.11 18.00
C GLY A 80 16.43 -14.54 17.01
N SER A 81 15.59 -15.37 16.39
CA SER A 81 14.54 -14.94 15.46
C SER A 81 13.41 -14.19 16.18
N VAL A 82 12.52 -13.54 15.39
CA VAL A 82 11.33 -12.90 15.99
C VAL A 82 10.46 -13.90 16.73
N HIS A 83 10.29 -15.12 16.20
CA HIS A 83 9.47 -16.14 16.81
C HIS A 83 10.12 -16.70 18.08
N GLY A 84 11.43 -16.99 18.06
CA GLY A 84 12.14 -17.45 19.24
C GLY A 84 12.16 -16.42 20.37
N THR A 85 12.38 -15.13 20.06
CA THR A 85 12.35 -14.05 21.06
C THR A 85 10.98 -13.81 21.65
N GLU A 86 9.90 -14.05 20.90
CA GLU A 86 8.50 -13.98 21.37
C GLU A 86 8.03 -15.33 21.96
N LYS A 87 8.91 -16.32 22.09
CA LYS A 87 8.63 -17.65 22.68
C LYS A 87 7.51 -18.42 21.96
N ILE A 88 7.44 -18.30 20.64
CA ILE A 88 6.56 -19.11 19.81
C ILE A 88 7.18 -20.48 19.65
N ALA A 89 6.49 -21.52 20.12
CA ALA A 89 6.99 -22.87 20.10
C ALA A 89 6.89 -23.51 18.69
N CYS A 90 7.72 -24.52 18.41
CA CYS A 90 7.67 -25.31 17.17
C CYS A 90 6.24 -25.83 16.89
N ALA A 91 5.57 -26.36 17.92
CA ALA A 91 4.21 -26.91 17.81
C ALA A 91 3.10 -25.84 17.64
N ASP A 92 3.40 -24.52 17.72
CA ASP A 92 2.44 -23.47 17.38
C ASP A 92 2.21 -23.37 15.87
N CYS A 93 3.25 -23.67 15.09
CA CYS A 93 3.22 -23.70 13.64
C CYS A 93 3.03 -25.13 13.10
N HIS A 94 3.77 -26.11 13.64
CA HIS A 94 3.72 -27.51 13.25
C HIS A 94 2.58 -28.25 14.00
N THR A 95 1.35 -27.80 13.83
CA THR A 95 0.17 -28.27 14.59
C THR A 95 -0.29 -29.68 14.20
N ASN A 96 0.23 -30.24 13.11
CA ASN A 96 -0.02 -31.61 12.65
C ASN A 96 0.85 -32.65 13.38
N ILE A 97 1.86 -32.20 14.15
CA ILE A 97 2.75 -33.08 14.91
C ILE A 97 2.16 -33.36 16.27
N THR A 98 1.65 -34.57 16.47
CA THR A 98 0.92 -34.98 17.71
C THR A 98 1.64 -36.01 18.55
N GLY A 99 2.81 -36.52 18.09
CA GLY A 99 3.58 -37.55 18.81
C GLY A 99 5.00 -37.69 18.28
N PHE A 100 5.83 -38.49 18.97
CA PHE A 100 7.25 -38.68 18.65
C PHE A 100 7.62 -40.18 18.73
N PRO A 101 8.28 -40.77 17.73
CA PRO A 101 8.55 -40.15 16.41
C PRO A 101 7.25 -39.83 15.69
N HIS A 102 7.24 -38.75 14.91
CA HIS A 102 6.07 -38.33 14.12
C HIS A 102 6.11 -38.95 12.71
N PRO A 103 4.96 -39.04 12.02
CA PRO A 103 4.91 -39.49 10.63
C PRO A 103 5.73 -38.60 9.70
N GLU A 104 6.20 -39.18 8.60
CA GLU A 104 6.87 -38.41 7.54
C GLU A 104 5.89 -37.43 6.88
N VAL A 105 6.47 -36.36 6.28
CA VAL A 105 5.72 -35.38 5.49
C VAL A 105 5.15 -36.04 4.24
N THR A 106 3.86 -35.89 4.01
CA THR A 106 3.14 -36.53 2.86
C THR A 106 2.95 -35.60 1.68
N ALA A 107 3.46 -34.37 1.73
CA ALA A 107 3.36 -33.38 0.64
C ALA A 107 4.04 -33.91 -0.64
N SER A 108 3.44 -33.63 -1.81
CA SER A 108 3.92 -34.08 -3.11
C SER A 108 5.21 -33.41 -3.56
N SER A 109 5.53 -32.27 -2.98
CA SER A 109 6.76 -31.49 -3.22
C SER A 109 7.08 -30.59 -2.03
N PRO A 110 8.32 -30.07 -1.89
CA PRO A 110 8.65 -29.04 -0.91
C PRO A 110 7.79 -27.78 -1.08
N ARG A 111 7.37 -27.49 -2.31
CA ARG A 111 6.47 -26.37 -2.59
C ARG A 111 5.07 -26.60 -2.02
N ASP A 112 4.51 -27.80 -2.21
CA ASP A 112 3.19 -28.14 -1.67
C ASP A 112 3.22 -28.09 -0.15
N PHE A 113 4.30 -28.56 0.47
CA PHE A 113 4.50 -28.42 1.91
C PHE A 113 4.52 -26.94 2.35
N SER A 114 5.20 -26.07 1.61
CA SER A 114 5.18 -24.62 1.90
C SER A 114 3.78 -24.02 1.76
N LEU A 115 2.99 -24.47 0.76
CA LEU A 115 1.61 -24.03 0.53
C LEU A 115 0.64 -24.52 1.62
N GLU A 116 0.92 -25.63 2.26
CA GLU A 116 0.18 -26.08 3.44
C GLU A 116 0.56 -25.26 4.68
N MET A 117 1.85 -25.11 4.91
CA MET A 117 2.37 -24.48 6.12
C MET A 117 2.12 -22.98 6.23
N TYR A 118 2.15 -22.23 5.10
CA TYR A 118 1.95 -20.76 5.17
C TYR A 118 0.57 -20.37 5.72
N LEU A 119 -0.43 -21.25 5.60
CA LEU A 119 -1.77 -21.01 6.15
C LEU A 119 -1.77 -20.92 7.69
N THR A 120 -0.78 -21.50 8.35
CA THR A 120 -0.67 -21.43 9.81
C THR A 120 -0.33 -19.99 10.29
N CYS A 121 0.32 -19.20 9.44
CA CYS A 121 0.72 -17.83 9.75
C CYS A 121 -0.49 -16.92 10.08
N GLN A 122 -1.64 -17.14 9.43
CA GLN A 122 -2.85 -16.34 9.62
C GLN A 122 -3.41 -16.42 11.05
N LYS A 123 -3.06 -17.46 11.83
CA LYS A 123 -3.53 -17.63 13.22
C LYS A 123 -3.09 -16.46 14.11
N CYS A 124 -1.90 -15.91 13.86
CA CYS A 124 -1.34 -14.79 14.61
C CYS A 124 -1.21 -13.52 13.75
N HIS A 125 -1.01 -13.66 12.43
CA HIS A 125 -0.79 -12.57 11.48
C HIS A 125 -2.01 -12.34 10.57
N ALA A 126 -3.23 -12.36 11.15
CA ALA A 126 -4.48 -12.24 10.40
C ALA A 126 -4.55 -10.96 9.55
N ASP A 127 -4.12 -9.81 10.09
CA ASP A 127 -4.14 -8.53 9.37
C ASP A 127 -3.22 -8.53 8.15
N GLN A 128 -2.01 -9.10 8.29
CA GLN A 128 -1.07 -9.22 7.19
C GLN A 128 -1.59 -10.20 6.14
N TYR A 129 -2.15 -11.32 6.57
CA TYR A 129 -2.78 -12.29 5.67
C TYR A 129 -3.91 -11.65 4.86
N GLN A 130 -4.83 -10.92 5.50
CA GLN A 130 -5.91 -10.22 4.79
C GLN A 130 -5.37 -9.23 3.74
N LYS A 131 -4.31 -8.49 4.04
CA LYS A 131 -3.67 -7.58 3.08
C LYS A 131 -3.10 -8.32 1.85
N THR A 132 -2.63 -9.57 2.02
CA THR A 132 -2.09 -10.33 0.89
C THR A 132 -3.17 -10.75 -0.11
N LEU A 133 -4.44 -10.87 0.30
CA LEU A 133 -5.53 -11.32 -0.57
C LEU A 133 -5.74 -10.41 -1.79
N ASP A 134 -5.43 -9.12 -1.68
CA ASP A 134 -5.49 -8.16 -2.79
C ASP A 134 -4.15 -8.00 -3.53
N SER A 135 -3.11 -8.71 -3.10
CA SER A 135 -1.78 -8.63 -3.69
C SER A 135 -1.71 -9.27 -5.07
N VAL A 136 -0.82 -8.73 -5.91
CA VAL A 136 -0.47 -9.35 -7.21
C VAL A 136 0.08 -10.78 -7.08
N HIS A 137 0.60 -11.16 -5.92
CA HIS A 137 1.07 -12.52 -5.67
C HIS A 137 -0.10 -13.46 -5.36
N GLN A 138 -1.12 -13.01 -4.66
CA GLN A 138 -2.27 -13.83 -4.28
C GLN A 138 -3.18 -14.16 -5.47
N ARG A 139 -3.36 -13.24 -6.41
CA ARG A 139 -4.22 -13.48 -7.59
C ARG A 139 -3.78 -14.67 -8.44
N PRO A 140 -2.49 -14.80 -8.83
CA PRO A 140 -2.01 -16.00 -9.51
C PRO A 140 -2.15 -17.27 -8.67
N LEU A 141 -1.89 -17.19 -7.35
CA LEU A 141 -2.04 -18.32 -6.44
C LEU A 141 -3.49 -18.82 -6.41
N ALA A 142 -4.45 -17.91 -6.26
CA ALA A 142 -5.87 -18.22 -6.30
C ALA A 142 -6.33 -18.79 -7.66
N ALA A 143 -5.63 -18.45 -8.74
CA ALA A 143 -5.84 -19.01 -10.08
C ALA A 143 -5.10 -20.35 -10.31
N GLY A 144 -4.51 -20.94 -9.27
CA GLY A 144 -3.85 -22.24 -9.35
C GLY A 144 -2.35 -22.19 -9.71
N ASN A 145 -1.75 -21.00 -9.81
CA ASN A 145 -0.31 -20.90 -10.01
C ASN A 145 0.43 -21.08 -8.68
N THR A 146 0.85 -22.29 -8.40
CA THR A 146 1.55 -22.66 -7.17
C THR A 146 2.96 -22.01 -7.04
N ASN A 147 3.51 -21.41 -8.10
CA ASN A 147 4.78 -20.70 -8.04
C ASN A 147 4.65 -19.23 -7.56
N ALA A 148 3.41 -18.74 -7.35
CA ALA A 148 3.20 -17.40 -6.79
C ALA A 148 3.69 -17.33 -5.33
N ALA A 149 4.29 -16.19 -4.96
CA ALA A 149 4.91 -16.04 -3.64
C ALA A 149 3.88 -16.13 -2.49
N VAL A 150 4.24 -16.87 -1.45
CA VAL A 150 3.53 -16.96 -0.17
C VAL A 150 4.41 -16.43 0.97
N CYS A 151 3.90 -16.41 2.19
CA CYS A 151 4.60 -15.83 3.35
C CYS A 151 6.04 -16.35 3.50
N THR A 152 6.23 -17.67 3.34
CA THR A 152 7.53 -18.34 3.54
C THR A 152 8.57 -18.06 2.46
N ASP A 153 8.17 -17.54 1.31
CA ASP A 153 9.12 -17.16 0.24
C ASP A 153 9.84 -15.84 0.59
N CYS A 154 9.15 -14.96 1.33
CA CYS A 154 9.70 -13.68 1.78
C CYS A 154 10.26 -13.76 3.21
N HIS A 155 9.59 -14.51 4.08
CA HIS A 155 9.92 -14.64 5.50
C HIS A 155 10.36 -16.07 5.82
N ASN A 156 11.60 -16.24 6.28
CA ASN A 156 12.02 -17.54 6.80
C ASN A 156 11.48 -17.70 8.24
N PRO A 157 10.52 -18.59 8.51
CA PRO A 157 9.89 -18.68 9.81
C PRO A 157 10.84 -19.07 10.94
N HIS A 158 11.94 -19.76 10.64
CA HIS A 158 12.88 -20.23 11.63
C HIS A 158 14.00 -19.22 11.95
N THR A 159 14.30 -18.32 11.00
CA THR A 159 15.43 -17.38 11.15
C THR A 159 15.06 -15.93 10.87
N GLN A 160 13.76 -15.61 10.81
CA GLN A 160 13.30 -14.26 10.47
C GLN A 160 13.81 -13.24 11.49
N PRO A 161 14.69 -12.31 11.09
CA PRO A 161 15.10 -11.23 11.98
C PRO A 161 13.97 -10.20 12.13
N ARG A 162 14.00 -9.45 13.21
CA ARG A 162 13.13 -8.29 13.36
C ARG A 162 13.52 -7.19 12.38
N LEU A 163 12.59 -6.81 11.51
CA LEU A 163 12.83 -5.77 10.50
C LEU A 163 12.28 -4.40 10.93
N THR A 164 11.40 -4.37 11.93
CA THR A 164 10.78 -3.14 12.41
C THR A 164 10.97 -2.96 13.90
N ASP A 165 11.09 -1.73 14.34
CA ASP A 165 11.05 -1.36 15.75
C ASP A 165 9.67 -1.66 16.33
N LYS A 166 9.64 -2.32 17.50
CA LYS A 166 8.41 -2.83 18.13
C LYS A 166 7.48 -1.69 18.60
N SER A 167 8.04 -0.55 18.97
CA SER A 167 7.28 0.57 19.52
C SER A 167 6.78 1.53 18.45
N THR A 168 7.57 1.76 17.39
CA THR A 168 7.27 2.75 16.36
C THR A 168 6.79 2.14 15.04
N GLY A 169 6.97 0.83 14.84
CA GLY A 169 6.70 0.13 13.58
C GLY A 169 7.62 0.53 12.43
N LYS A 170 8.60 1.42 12.65
CA LYS A 170 9.54 1.86 11.62
C LYS A 170 10.57 0.80 11.31
N LEU A 171 11.04 0.74 10.07
CA LEU A 171 12.12 -0.15 9.66
C LEU A 171 13.39 0.13 10.48
N LEU A 172 14.01 -0.94 10.96
CA LEU A 172 15.30 -0.89 11.63
C LEU A 172 16.42 -0.58 10.61
N LEU A 173 17.52 -0.02 11.12
CA LEU A 173 18.74 0.13 10.34
C LEU A 173 19.18 -1.24 9.81
N GLY A 174 19.56 -1.31 8.56
CA GLY A 174 19.93 -2.56 7.88
C GLY A 174 18.76 -3.35 7.26
N ALA A 175 17.54 -3.23 7.77
CA ALA A 175 16.38 -3.89 7.19
C ALA A 175 16.14 -3.49 5.71
N ARG A 176 16.42 -2.23 5.36
CA ARG A 176 16.33 -1.73 3.98
C ARG A 176 17.26 -2.44 3.01
N LEU A 177 18.41 -2.92 3.46
CA LEU A 177 19.36 -3.69 2.64
C LEU A 177 18.87 -5.11 2.36
N VAL A 178 18.13 -5.71 3.28
CA VAL A 178 17.60 -7.09 3.16
C VAL A 178 16.40 -7.14 2.20
N ILE A 179 15.56 -6.12 2.18
CA ILE A 179 14.33 -6.10 1.39
C ILE A 179 14.57 -6.35 -0.11
N PRO A 180 15.47 -5.62 -0.81
CA PRO A 180 15.70 -5.87 -2.23
C PRO A 180 16.25 -7.26 -2.52
N GLN A 181 17.07 -7.81 -1.63
CA GLN A 181 17.62 -9.16 -1.75
C GLN A 181 16.51 -10.23 -1.63
N THR A 182 15.52 -10.00 -0.77
CA THR A 182 14.35 -10.87 -0.65
C THR A 182 13.54 -10.88 -1.94
N CYS A 183 13.29 -9.72 -2.53
CA CYS A 183 12.57 -9.61 -3.81
C CYS A 183 13.38 -10.24 -4.96
N ALA A 184 14.71 -10.11 -4.95
CA ALA A 184 15.63 -10.60 -5.96
C ALA A 184 15.59 -12.13 -6.13
N LYS A 185 15.11 -12.89 -5.13
CA LYS A 185 14.96 -14.35 -5.24
C LYS A 185 14.13 -14.76 -6.46
N CYS A 186 13.15 -13.92 -6.84
CA CYS A 186 12.30 -14.13 -8.01
C CYS A 186 12.43 -13.00 -9.04
N HIS A 187 12.68 -11.77 -8.60
CA HIS A 187 12.76 -10.55 -9.44
C HIS A 187 14.22 -10.11 -9.67
N SER A 188 15.11 -11.06 -10.01
CA SER A 188 16.56 -10.81 -10.14
C SER A 188 16.90 -9.73 -11.18
N THR A 189 16.28 -9.78 -12.36
CA THR A 189 16.52 -8.79 -13.44
C THR A 189 16.14 -7.38 -13.01
N ILE A 190 15.00 -7.23 -12.30
CA ILE A 190 14.56 -5.94 -11.77
C ILE A 190 15.54 -5.44 -10.70
N TYR A 191 16.00 -6.34 -9.84
CA TYR A 191 16.99 -6.01 -8.81
C TYR A 191 18.33 -5.57 -9.44
N ASP A 192 18.78 -6.24 -10.50
CA ASP A 192 20.01 -5.88 -11.19
C ASP A 192 19.92 -4.48 -11.83
N THR A 193 18.76 -4.15 -12.39
CA THR A 193 18.47 -2.80 -12.90
C THR A 193 18.44 -1.78 -11.77
N TYR A 194 17.70 -2.08 -10.70
CA TYR A 194 17.58 -1.20 -9.53
C TYR A 194 18.94 -0.88 -8.91
N LYS A 195 19.84 -1.85 -8.76
CA LYS A 195 21.18 -1.62 -8.20
C LYS A 195 22.00 -0.57 -8.94
N GLN A 196 21.72 -0.36 -10.24
CA GLN A 196 22.42 0.61 -11.08
C GLN A 196 21.74 1.98 -11.07
N SER A 197 20.53 2.08 -10.55
CA SER A 197 19.81 3.35 -10.40
C SER A 197 20.39 4.23 -9.30
N VAL A 198 20.05 5.53 -9.30
CA VAL A 198 20.48 6.45 -8.22
C VAL A 198 20.01 5.99 -6.84
N HIS A 199 18.83 5.39 -6.76
CA HIS A 199 18.30 4.89 -5.50
C HIS A 199 18.99 3.59 -5.06
N GLY A 200 19.11 2.65 -5.99
CA GLY A 200 19.71 1.35 -5.68
C GLY A 200 21.21 1.43 -5.43
N ALA A 201 21.95 2.22 -6.19
CA ALA A 201 23.38 2.43 -5.96
C ALA A 201 23.65 3.08 -4.61
N ALA A 202 22.88 4.14 -4.27
CA ALA A 202 23.00 4.79 -2.97
C ALA A 202 22.67 3.81 -1.81
N LEU A 203 21.67 2.92 -1.98
CA LEU A 203 21.37 1.92 -0.95
C LEU A 203 22.44 0.84 -0.85
N THR A 204 22.81 0.21 -1.98
CA THR A 204 23.57 -1.04 -1.97
C THR A 204 25.09 -0.84 -2.02
N GLN A 205 25.56 0.27 -2.57
CA GLN A 205 26.98 0.58 -2.71
C GLN A 205 27.45 1.60 -1.67
N GLU A 206 26.61 2.59 -1.35
CA GLU A 206 26.95 3.67 -0.42
C GLU A 206 26.40 3.41 1.00
N GLY A 207 25.51 2.40 1.16
CA GLY A 207 24.89 2.09 2.45
C GLY A 207 23.89 3.15 2.93
N ASN A 208 23.44 4.03 2.04
CA ASN A 208 22.51 5.10 2.37
C ASN A 208 21.09 4.55 2.59
N GLN A 209 20.63 4.54 3.82
CA GLN A 209 19.31 4.01 4.19
C GLN A 209 18.15 5.02 4.09
N PHE A 210 18.43 6.23 3.66
CA PHE A 210 17.40 7.27 3.44
C PHE A 210 16.82 7.25 2.03
N VAL A 211 17.31 6.38 1.16
CA VAL A 211 16.78 6.18 -0.20
C VAL A 211 15.72 5.08 -0.23
N PRO A 212 14.77 5.10 -1.19
CA PRO A 212 13.70 4.12 -1.24
C PRO A 212 14.22 2.73 -1.61
N THR A 213 13.57 1.71 -1.02
CA THR A 213 13.69 0.31 -1.41
C THR A 213 12.39 -0.17 -2.09
N CYS A 214 12.33 -1.42 -2.53
CA CYS A 214 11.21 -1.96 -3.30
C CYS A 214 9.85 -1.69 -2.64
N THR A 215 9.76 -1.88 -1.32
CA THR A 215 8.51 -1.74 -0.56
C THR A 215 8.04 -0.30 -0.38
N ASP A 216 8.92 0.69 -0.53
CA ASP A 216 8.52 2.10 -0.43
C ASP A 216 7.64 2.52 -1.63
N CYS A 217 7.83 1.85 -2.79
CA CYS A 217 7.06 2.11 -4.00
C CYS A 217 5.91 1.11 -4.17
N HIS A 218 6.15 -0.17 -3.92
CA HIS A 218 5.20 -1.24 -4.21
C HIS A 218 4.33 -1.66 -3.02
N GLY A 219 4.62 -1.18 -1.81
CA GLY A 219 4.01 -1.68 -0.58
C GLY A 219 4.62 -3.01 -0.14
N VAL A 220 4.02 -3.65 0.87
CA VAL A 220 4.56 -4.88 1.47
C VAL A 220 3.63 -6.06 1.23
N HIS A 221 2.51 -6.15 1.92
CA HIS A 221 1.62 -7.31 1.86
C HIS A 221 0.52 -7.15 0.79
N ASN A 222 0.07 -5.94 0.52
CA ASN A 222 -0.94 -5.60 -0.48
C ASN A 222 -0.31 -5.03 -1.76
N ILE A 223 0.72 -5.68 -2.27
CA ILE A 223 1.44 -5.22 -3.46
C ILE A 223 0.46 -5.11 -4.64
N GLN A 224 0.25 -3.87 -5.12
CA GLN A 224 -0.64 -3.60 -6.23
C GLN A 224 0.03 -3.83 -7.57
N SER A 225 -0.78 -4.09 -8.61
CA SER A 225 -0.25 -4.24 -9.96
C SER A 225 0.39 -2.95 -10.46
N PRO A 226 1.70 -2.94 -10.75
CA PRO A 226 2.39 -1.74 -11.23
C PRO A 226 1.95 -1.34 -12.66
N THR A 227 1.22 -2.22 -13.36
CA THR A 227 0.67 -1.98 -14.70
C THR A 227 -0.78 -1.49 -14.66
N SER A 228 -1.40 -1.37 -13.48
CA SER A 228 -2.75 -0.83 -13.37
C SER A 228 -2.78 0.68 -13.56
N ASN A 229 -3.89 1.20 -14.10
CA ASN A 229 -4.08 2.64 -14.23
C ASN A 229 -4.06 3.35 -12.87
N THR A 230 -4.65 2.74 -11.84
CA THR A 230 -4.63 3.27 -10.48
C THR A 230 -3.21 3.46 -9.96
N PHE A 231 -2.32 2.47 -10.15
CA PHE A 231 -0.93 2.60 -9.77
C PHE A 231 -0.23 3.69 -10.58
N ARG A 232 -0.40 3.69 -11.91
CA ARG A 232 0.19 4.69 -12.79
C ARG A 232 -0.21 6.12 -12.41
N ASN A 233 -1.51 6.37 -12.21
CA ASN A 233 -2.02 7.70 -11.85
C ASN A 233 -1.52 8.14 -10.46
N SER A 234 -1.18 7.22 -9.57
CA SER A 234 -0.62 7.51 -8.24
C SER A 234 0.89 7.81 -8.23
N ILE A 235 1.63 7.51 -9.31
CA ILE A 235 3.11 7.64 -9.35
C ILE A 235 3.62 9.01 -8.92
N PRO A 236 3.08 10.15 -9.39
CA PRO A 236 3.58 11.46 -8.97
C PRO A 236 3.49 11.68 -7.45
N PHE A 237 2.40 11.23 -6.85
CA PHE A 237 2.17 11.36 -5.40
C PHE A 237 3.00 10.36 -4.61
N LEU A 238 3.29 9.21 -5.19
CA LEU A 238 4.19 8.21 -4.62
C LEU A 238 5.62 8.78 -4.54
N CYS A 239 6.13 9.35 -5.63
CA CYS A 239 7.44 10.00 -5.66
C CYS A 239 7.50 11.20 -4.69
N ALA A 240 6.43 11.98 -4.64
CA ALA A 240 6.32 13.15 -3.78
C ALA A 240 6.45 12.84 -2.29
N LYS A 241 6.11 11.63 -1.82
CA LYS A 241 6.30 11.24 -0.40
C LYS A 241 7.70 11.54 0.12
N CYS A 242 8.70 11.40 -0.74
CA CYS A 242 10.09 11.71 -0.40
C CYS A 242 10.53 13.05 -1.03
N HIS A 243 10.24 13.25 -2.33
CA HIS A 243 10.74 14.39 -3.09
C HIS A 243 10.13 15.75 -2.72
N THR A 244 9.10 15.80 -1.86
CA THR A 244 8.61 17.04 -1.24
C THR A 244 9.05 17.21 0.22
N ASN A 245 9.79 16.26 0.77
CA ASN A 245 10.27 16.31 2.14
C ASN A 245 11.57 17.14 2.21
N GLU A 246 11.49 18.35 2.73
CA GLU A 246 12.61 19.29 2.80
C GLU A 246 13.80 18.75 3.61
N THR A 247 13.53 18.12 4.74
CA THR A 247 14.58 17.56 5.60
C THR A 247 15.35 16.46 4.90
N LEU A 248 14.64 15.61 4.14
CA LEU A 248 15.24 14.51 3.39
C LEU A 248 15.97 15.03 2.14
N MET A 249 15.33 15.85 1.33
CA MET A 249 15.87 16.29 0.04
C MET A 249 17.04 17.28 0.19
N LYS A 250 17.11 18.02 1.29
CA LYS A 250 18.24 18.92 1.58
C LYS A 250 19.58 18.16 1.61
N GLN A 251 19.59 16.91 2.04
CA GLN A 251 20.80 16.07 2.08
C GLN A 251 21.35 15.76 0.68
N PHE A 252 20.48 15.79 -0.32
CA PHE A 252 20.82 15.49 -1.72
C PHE A 252 20.90 16.73 -2.61
N GLY A 253 20.64 17.93 -2.07
CA GLY A 253 20.61 19.18 -2.85
C GLY A 253 19.48 19.23 -3.89
N ILE A 254 18.40 18.48 -3.70
CA ILE A 254 17.27 18.37 -4.61
C ILE A 254 16.16 19.33 -4.18
N SER A 255 15.56 20.05 -5.16
CA SER A 255 14.40 20.89 -4.93
C SER A 255 13.19 20.09 -4.47
N THR A 256 12.47 20.58 -3.48
CA THR A 256 11.22 19.97 -2.97
C THR A 256 9.97 20.45 -3.69
N ASN A 257 10.11 21.36 -4.65
CA ASN A 257 8.96 21.92 -5.36
C ASN A 257 8.54 21.12 -6.60
N VAL A 258 9.09 19.91 -6.76
CA VAL A 258 8.90 19.07 -7.96
C VAL A 258 7.44 18.69 -8.21
N LEU A 259 6.68 18.37 -7.15
CA LEU A 259 5.26 18.04 -7.31
C LEU A 259 4.43 19.28 -7.68
N ASN A 260 4.66 20.40 -7.00
CA ASN A 260 3.90 21.64 -7.27
C ASN A 260 4.10 22.14 -8.70
N THR A 261 5.33 22.09 -9.20
CA THR A 261 5.64 22.47 -10.59
C THR A 261 5.06 21.49 -11.59
N TYR A 262 5.08 20.18 -11.28
CA TYR A 262 4.48 19.17 -12.12
C TYR A 262 2.95 19.33 -12.22
N VAL A 263 2.24 19.44 -11.09
CA VAL A 263 0.77 19.57 -11.10
C VAL A 263 0.29 20.95 -11.59
N ALA A 264 1.18 21.93 -11.70
CA ALA A 264 0.88 23.21 -12.29
C ALA A 264 0.96 23.21 -13.83
N ASP A 265 1.60 22.20 -14.43
CA ASP A 265 1.64 22.06 -15.87
C ASP A 265 0.43 21.26 -16.40
N PHE A 266 0.25 21.27 -17.73
CA PHE A 266 -0.88 20.63 -18.39
C PHE A 266 -0.91 19.10 -18.17
N HIS A 267 0.25 18.44 -18.12
CA HIS A 267 0.34 17.00 -17.91
C HIS A 267 -0.06 16.63 -16.49
N GLY A 268 0.55 17.28 -15.53
CA GLY A 268 0.36 16.98 -14.11
C GLY A 268 -1.01 17.36 -13.59
N THR A 269 -1.59 18.49 -14.06
CA THR A 269 -2.97 18.86 -13.74
C THR A 269 -3.95 17.76 -14.15
N THR A 270 -3.79 17.20 -15.35
CA THR A 270 -4.66 16.12 -15.83
C THR A 270 -4.46 14.84 -15.01
N VAL A 271 -3.21 14.43 -14.75
CA VAL A 271 -2.94 13.23 -13.95
C VAL A 271 -3.49 13.35 -12.54
N LYS A 272 -3.37 14.54 -11.92
CA LYS A 272 -3.95 14.83 -10.59
C LYS A 272 -5.46 14.64 -10.60
N MET A 273 -6.17 15.23 -11.56
CA MET A 273 -7.62 15.09 -11.71
C MET A 273 -8.02 13.61 -11.85
N PHE A 274 -7.32 12.85 -12.70
CA PHE A 274 -7.62 11.42 -12.86
C PHE A 274 -7.34 10.63 -11.59
N GLN A 275 -6.28 10.92 -10.88
CA GLN A 275 -5.96 10.25 -9.62
C GLN A 275 -7.02 10.50 -8.53
N GLU A 276 -7.61 11.70 -8.50
CA GLU A 276 -8.63 12.09 -7.52
C GLU A 276 -10.02 11.57 -7.90
N ASP A 277 -10.44 11.73 -9.17
CA ASP A 277 -11.82 11.49 -9.61
C ASP A 277 -12.02 10.16 -10.36
N TYR A 278 -10.99 9.69 -11.08
CA TYR A 278 -11.06 8.53 -11.98
C TYR A 278 -9.78 7.68 -11.91
N PRO A 279 -9.38 7.18 -10.72
CA PRO A 279 -8.06 6.57 -10.52
C PRO A 279 -7.80 5.32 -11.37
N ASP A 280 -8.84 4.58 -11.75
CA ASP A 280 -8.79 3.36 -12.54
C ASP A 280 -8.81 3.62 -14.07
N GLN A 281 -9.04 4.86 -14.50
CA GLN A 281 -9.09 5.20 -15.91
C GLN A 281 -7.68 5.53 -16.45
N PRO A 282 -7.39 5.16 -17.73
CA PRO A 282 -6.11 5.47 -18.35
C PRO A 282 -5.98 6.97 -18.65
N THR A 283 -4.83 7.55 -18.32
CA THR A 283 -4.47 8.88 -18.80
C THR A 283 -3.44 8.78 -19.92
N ASN A 284 -3.52 9.70 -20.91
CA ASN A 284 -2.52 9.81 -21.96
C ASN A 284 -1.37 10.74 -21.57
N LYS A 285 -1.28 11.11 -20.27
CA LYS A 285 -0.29 12.09 -19.81
C LYS A 285 0.89 11.38 -19.16
N PRO A 286 2.10 11.90 -19.37
CA PRO A 286 3.29 11.33 -18.75
C PRO A 286 3.27 11.54 -17.24
N VAL A 287 3.69 10.51 -16.53
CA VAL A 287 3.99 10.55 -15.09
C VAL A 287 5.51 10.56 -14.90
N CYS A 288 5.99 10.72 -13.69
CA CYS A 288 7.43 10.88 -13.40
C CYS A 288 8.30 9.81 -14.07
N THR A 289 7.84 8.56 -14.04
CA THR A 289 8.60 7.42 -14.60
C THR A 289 8.74 7.41 -16.12
N ASP A 290 7.87 8.10 -16.85
CA ASP A 290 7.97 8.15 -18.32
C ASP A 290 9.20 8.96 -18.78
N CYS A 291 9.61 9.94 -17.97
CA CYS A 291 10.80 10.73 -18.22
C CYS A 291 12.03 10.20 -17.46
N HIS A 292 11.87 9.85 -16.18
CA HIS A 292 12.97 9.51 -15.28
C HIS A 292 13.35 8.02 -15.30
N GLY A 293 12.54 7.14 -15.88
CA GLY A 293 12.67 5.70 -15.75
C GLY A 293 11.97 5.17 -14.51
N THR A 294 11.95 3.84 -14.35
CA THR A 294 11.23 3.18 -13.24
C THR A 294 12.19 2.55 -12.23
N HIS A 295 12.92 1.54 -12.67
CA HIS A 295 13.96 0.89 -11.86
C HIS A 295 15.39 1.32 -12.27
N ASP A 296 15.50 2.01 -13.38
CA ASP A 296 16.71 2.52 -14.03
C ASP A 296 16.86 4.04 -13.90
N ILE A 297 16.32 4.62 -12.84
CA ILE A 297 16.36 6.07 -12.61
C ILE A 297 17.82 6.54 -12.48
N LEU A 298 18.25 7.41 -13.40
CA LEU A 298 19.59 7.99 -13.42
C LEU A 298 19.58 9.44 -12.93
N LYS A 299 20.77 9.98 -12.62
CA LYS A 299 20.94 11.41 -12.38
C LYS A 299 20.50 12.19 -13.59
N VAL A 300 19.81 13.32 -13.39
CA VAL A 300 19.31 14.14 -14.50
C VAL A 300 20.44 14.72 -15.37
N ASP A 301 21.62 14.89 -14.80
CA ASP A 301 22.86 15.37 -15.42
C ASP A 301 23.81 14.25 -15.87
N ASP A 302 23.35 12.97 -15.88
CA ASP A 302 24.14 11.86 -16.44
C ASP A 302 24.51 12.16 -17.90
N ALA A 303 25.78 11.99 -18.23
CA ALA A 303 26.33 12.39 -19.52
C ALA A 303 25.70 11.66 -20.72
N ASN A 304 25.24 10.42 -20.52
CA ASN A 304 24.73 9.56 -21.60
C ASN A 304 23.20 9.59 -21.68
N ALA A 305 22.52 9.53 -20.56
CA ALA A 305 21.07 9.33 -20.49
C ALA A 305 20.34 10.40 -19.68
N GLY A 306 21.05 11.35 -19.06
CA GLY A 306 20.45 12.40 -18.22
C GLY A 306 19.50 13.29 -19.02
N ILE A 307 18.29 13.47 -18.46
CA ILE A 307 17.22 14.25 -19.11
C ILE A 307 17.42 15.76 -19.01
N ALA A 308 18.42 16.24 -18.28
CA ALA A 308 18.84 17.64 -18.33
C ALA A 308 19.37 18.04 -19.74
N PHE A 309 19.85 17.08 -20.51
CA PHE A 309 20.28 17.33 -21.89
C PHE A 309 19.10 17.31 -22.85
N LYS A 310 18.90 18.39 -23.59
CA LYS A 310 17.76 18.60 -24.50
C LYS A 310 17.51 17.44 -25.47
N LYS A 311 18.57 16.83 -26.01
CA LYS A 311 18.43 15.71 -26.94
C LYS A 311 17.81 14.47 -26.27
N ASN A 312 18.19 14.18 -25.02
CA ASN A 312 17.68 13.04 -24.28
C ASN A 312 16.23 13.28 -23.85
N LEU A 313 15.93 14.50 -23.39
CA LEU A 313 14.56 14.91 -23.06
C LEU A 313 13.66 14.86 -24.31
N LEU A 314 14.15 15.32 -25.49
CA LEU A 314 13.39 15.27 -26.71
C LEU A 314 12.95 13.85 -27.09
N VAL A 315 13.81 12.85 -26.90
CA VAL A 315 13.46 11.44 -27.14
C VAL A 315 12.28 11.02 -26.26
N LYS A 316 12.22 11.47 -25.00
CA LYS A 316 11.07 11.22 -24.13
C LYS A 316 9.81 11.94 -24.63
N CYS A 317 9.92 13.18 -25.08
CA CYS A 317 8.79 13.91 -25.68
C CYS A 317 8.24 13.19 -26.93
N GLN A 318 9.12 12.70 -27.79
CA GLN A 318 8.76 12.04 -29.04
C GLN A 318 8.00 10.72 -28.86
N GLN A 319 8.04 10.10 -27.71
CA GLN A 319 7.22 8.92 -27.41
C GLN A 319 5.72 9.20 -27.53
N CYS A 320 5.29 10.42 -27.20
CA CYS A 320 3.89 10.86 -27.30
C CYS A 320 3.70 11.95 -28.37
N HIS A 321 4.74 12.72 -28.68
CA HIS A 321 4.75 13.85 -29.63
C HIS A 321 5.77 13.59 -30.78
N PRO A 322 5.45 12.71 -31.72
CA PRO A 322 6.44 12.26 -32.74
C PRO A 322 7.03 13.41 -33.58
N ASN A 323 6.31 14.53 -33.73
CA ASN A 323 6.76 15.70 -34.44
C ASN A 323 7.50 16.74 -33.57
N ALA A 324 7.79 16.42 -32.30
CA ALA A 324 8.53 17.30 -31.42
C ALA A 324 9.97 17.51 -31.94
N THR A 325 10.44 18.75 -31.86
CA THR A 325 11.82 19.15 -32.21
C THR A 325 12.35 20.06 -31.10
N THR A 326 13.66 20.26 -31.04
CA THR A 326 14.30 21.21 -30.12
C THR A 326 13.86 22.67 -30.31
N LYS A 327 13.20 22.98 -31.46
CA LYS A 327 12.66 24.33 -31.74
C LYS A 327 11.20 24.48 -31.33
N THR A 328 10.40 23.39 -31.38
CA THR A 328 8.96 23.42 -31.12
C THR A 328 8.62 23.11 -29.68
N PHE A 329 9.50 22.41 -28.98
CA PHE A 329 9.33 22.10 -27.54
C PHE A 329 10.43 22.79 -26.76
N THR A 330 10.01 23.64 -25.83
CA THR A 330 10.91 24.37 -24.93
C THR A 330 10.97 23.69 -23.57
N ASP A 331 12.15 23.58 -23.03
CA ASP A 331 12.44 23.06 -21.69
C ASP A 331 11.71 23.84 -20.58
N ALA A 332 11.29 25.09 -20.87
CA ALA A 332 10.55 25.95 -19.93
C ALA A 332 9.20 25.35 -19.47
N TRP A 333 8.61 24.44 -20.23
CA TRP A 333 7.27 23.91 -19.97
C TRP A 333 7.27 22.62 -19.16
N LEU A 334 8.44 21.99 -19.00
CA LEU A 334 8.59 20.70 -18.35
C LEU A 334 9.66 20.71 -17.25
N SER A 335 10.26 21.86 -16.98
CA SER A 335 11.25 21.94 -15.93
C SER A 335 10.57 22.01 -14.57
N HIS A 336 11.09 21.25 -13.62
CA HIS A 336 10.69 21.37 -12.21
C HIS A 336 11.34 22.58 -11.52
N TYR A 337 11.68 23.62 -12.29
CA TYR A 337 12.21 24.86 -11.77
C TYR A 337 11.10 25.92 -11.68
N GLU A 338 11.03 26.61 -10.56
CA GLU A 338 10.18 27.79 -10.47
C GLU A 338 10.67 28.86 -11.42
N PRO A 339 9.76 29.46 -12.21
CA PRO A 339 10.10 30.60 -13.04
C PRO A 339 10.65 31.74 -12.15
N SER A 340 11.79 32.25 -12.55
CA SER A 340 12.46 33.38 -11.86
C SER A 340 12.95 34.38 -12.91
N PRO A 341 13.34 35.60 -12.49
CA PRO A 341 13.92 36.58 -13.43
C PRO A 341 15.17 36.05 -14.15
N LYS A 342 15.86 35.05 -13.58
CA LYS A 342 17.06 34.43 -14.18
C LYS A 342 16.75 33.17 -14.98
N VAL A 343 15.71 32.44 -14.55
CA VAL A 343 15.29 31.18 -15.15
C VAL A 343 13.86 31.37 -15.67
N PHE A 344 13.68 31.39 -16.98
CA PHE A 344 12.39 31.64 -17.66
C PHE A 344 11.77 33.01 -17.34
N PRO A 345 12.48 34.14 -17.60
CA PRO A 345 12.01 35.49 -17.22
C PRO A 345 10.63 35.84 -17.81
N LEU A 346 10.34 35.44 -19.04
CA LEU A 346 9.04 35.71 -19.67
C LEU A 346 7.90 35.05 -18.86
N VAL A 347 8.04 33.79 -18.50
CA VAL A 347 7.02 33.05 -17.71
C VAL A 347 6.87 33.68 -16.33
N TYR A 348 7.98 34.09 -15.71
CA TYR A 348 7.96 34.79 -14.41
C TYR A 348 7.15 36.07 -14.46
N PHE A 349 7.44 36.95 -15.44
CA PHE A 349 6.77 38.27 -15.52
C PHE A 349 5.30 38.12 -15.94
N VAL A 350 4.95 37.17 -16.81
CA VAL A 350 3.56 36.87 -17.15
C VAL A 350 2.81 36.39 -15.91
N ASN A 351 3.39 35.48 -15.14
CA ASN A 351 2.80 34.96 -13.91
C ASN A 351 2.62 36.07 -12.86
N LEU A 352 3.65 36.92 -12.70
CA LEU A 352 3.58 38.09 -11.80
C LEU A 352 2.48 39.06 -12.24
N PHE A 353 2.37 39.33 -13.54
CA PHE A 353 1.30 40.20 -14.09
C PHE A 353 -0.09 39.63 -13.71
N TYR A 354 -0.35 38.36 -13.93
CA TYR A 354 -1.65 37.75 -13.61
C TYR A 354 -1.91 37.66 -12.11
N LYS A 355 -0.88 37.45 -11.30
CA LYS A 355 -1.00 37.47 -9.82
C LYS A 355 -1.48 38.85 -9.30
N ILE A 356 -1.18 39.92 -10.00
CA ILE A 356 -1.60 41.29 -9.64
C ILE A 356 -2.92 41.60 -10.35
N PHE A 357 -3.00 41.36 -11.64
CA PHE A 357 -4.13 41.75 -12.50
C PHE A 357 -5.43 41.06 -12.08
N ILE A 358 -5.42 39.77 -11.85
CA ILE A 358 -6.65 39.03 -11.51
C ILE A 358 -7.26 39.51 -10.18
N PRO A 359 -6.51 39.61 -9.06
CA PRO A 359 -7.05 40.17 -7.83
C PRO A 359 -7.50 41.64 -7.96
N ALA A 360 -6.80 42.45 -8.75
CA ALA A 360 -7.18 43.84 -8.98
C ALA A 360 -8.52 43.96 -9.71
N VAL A 361 -8.73 43.14 -10.78
CA VAL A 361 -9.99 43.13 -11.52
C VAL A 361 -11.13 42.57 -10.67
N LEU A 362 -10.92 41.42 -10.00
CA LEU A 362 -11.94 40.86 -9.12
C LEU A 362 -12.28 41.76 -7.94
N GLY A 363 -11.28 42.38 -7.32
CA GLY A 363 -11.46 43.34 -6.24
C GLY A 363 -12.23 44.61 -6.70
N GLY A 364 -11.89 45.13 -7.86
CA GLY A 364 -12.60 46.24 -8.47
C GLY A 364 -14.07 45.88 -8.78
N MET A 365 -14.33 44.70 -9.35
CA MET A 365 -15.70 44.21 -9.58
C MET A 365 -16.46 44.04 -8.26
N LEU A 366 -15.84 43.49 -7.23
CA LEU A 366 -16.46 43.31 -5.91
C LEU A 366 -16.81 44.68 -5.30
N ILE A 367 -15.90 45.67 -5.34
CA ILE A 367 -16.16 47.04 -4.87
C ILE A 367 -17.34 47.64 -5.65
N PHE A 368 -17.37 47.46 -6.97
CA PHE A 368 -18.47 47.91 -7.81
C PHE A 368 -19.82 47.33 -7.41
N VAL A 369 -19.88 46.00 -7.25
CA VAL A 369 -21.10 45.27 -6.82
C VAL A 369 -21.54 45.76 -5.43
N LEU A 370 -20.60 45.81 -4.47
CA LEU A 370 -20.92 46.29 -3.11
C LEU A 370 -21.40 47.73 -3.09
N SER A 371 -20.84 48.59 -3.94
CA SER A 371 -21.30 49.97 -4.10
C SER A 371 -22.71 50.08 -4.67
N ASP A 372 -23.07 49.22 -5.64
CA ASP A 372 -24.43 49.17 -6.19
C ASP A 372 -25.42 48.65 -5.13
N VAL A 373 -25.09 47.60 -4.43
CA VAL A 373 -25.87 47.07 -3.31
C VAL A 373 -26.09 48.15 -2.24
N TYR A 374 -25.04 48.81 -1.80
CA TYR A 374 -25.11 49.90 -0.82
C TYR A 374 -26.02 51.03 -1.31
N ARG A 375 -25.88 51.44 -2.58
CA ARG A 375 -26.70 52.49 -3.19
C ARG A 375 -28.19 52.10 -3.25
N ARG A 376 -28.48 50.84 -3.51
CA ARG A 376 -29.86 50.31 -3.52
C ARG A 376 -30.50 50.30 -2.13
N PHE A 377 -29.71 49.97 -1.09
CA PHE A 377 -30.20 49.98 0.29
C PHE A 377 -30.43 51.43 0.78
N THR A 378 -29.52 52.35 0.50
CA THR A 378 -29.67 53.77 0.93
C THR A 378 -30.76 54.52 0.19
N ARG A 379 -31.01 54.26 -1.11
CA ARG A 379 -32.08 54.88 -1.87
C ARG A 379 -33.46 54.38 -1.50
N ARG A 380 -33.61 53.19 -0.95
CA ARG A 380 -34.90 52.68 -0.44
C ARG A 380 -35.36 53.38 0.84
N GLY A 381 -34.48 54.10 1.51
CA GLY A 381 -34.78 54.83 2.74
C GLY A 381 -35.28 56.30 2.52
N THR A 382 -35.36 56.81 1.29
CA THR A 382 -35.87 58.18 1.04
C THR A 382 -37.33 58.07 0.56
N PRO A 383 -38.35 58.42 1.41
CA PRO A 383 -39.72 58.50 0.96
C PRO A 383 -39.81 59.55 -0.13
N GLY A 384 -40.39 59.23 -1.28
CA GLY A 384 -40.64 60.17 -2.34
C GLY A 384 -41.41 61.36 -1.80
N LYS A 385 -40.86 62.54 -1.84
CA LYS A 385 -41.61 63.79 -1.72
C LYS A 385 -42.57 63.82 -2.89
N GLY A 386 -43.85 63.66 -2.56
CA GLY A 386 -44.93 63.64 -3.49
C GLY A 386 -44.88 64.83 -4.45
N ALA A 387 -45.13 64.52 -5.72
CA ALA A 387 -45.62 65.49 -6.67
C ALA A 387 -47.03 65.93 -6.21
N ALA A 388 -47.10 67.12 -5.61
CA ALA A 388 -48.34 67.83 -5.48
C ALA A 388 -48.47 68.73 -6.71
N GLN A 389 -49.53 68.49 -7.48
CA GLN A 389 -50.34 69.41 -8.24
C GLN A 389 -49.65 70.44 -9.15
N GLU A 390 -49.91 70.39 -10.42
CA GLU A 390 -51.04 71.09 -11.08
C GLU A 390 -51.36 70.43 -12.44
#